data_662ce27c37a163d79d98671baabe0da1
#
_entry.id   662ce27c37a163d79d98671baabe0da1
#
_cell.length_a   1.000
_cell.length_b   1.000
_cell.length_c   1.000
_cell.angle_alpha   90.00
_cell.angle_beta   90.00
_cell.angle_gamma   90.00
#
_symmetry.space_group_name_H-M   'P 1'
#
loop_
_entity.id
_entity.type
_entity.pdbx_description
1 polymer ?
#
loop_
_entity_poly.entity_id
_entity_poly.type
_entity_poly.pdbx_seq_one_letter_code
_entity_poly.pdbx_strand_id
1 'polypeptide(L)'
;YDKEVFKRQLQDLLNRCPEIVCHNAMYDVGWMKQMGMDIKCKVWDTMLMAPILDENRMRYSLNDLAKDYLGEKKSETLLYQAAKEWGVDAKNDMWRLPPMYVGPYAEQDAELALKLFDVFMREIYGQDLTSINELEHRVLPVLIDMKMHGVRVDIDEAERAKQELLKKESGHLKKIKRETGVAINVWEAKSISKMFDALGIPYARTELTGAPKFDKSFLRTHEHPLVQS
;
A
#
# COMPACT_ATOMS: atom_id res chain seq x y z
N TYR A 1 -23.71 8.86 15.81
CA TYR A 1 -22.92 10.10 15.63
C TYR A 1 -23.44 10.84 14.40
N ASP A 2 -23.76 12.14 14.57
CA ASP A 2 -24.23 12.94 13.43
C ASP A 2 -23.02 13.34 12.56
N LYS A 3 -23.02 12.86 11.33
CA LYS A 3 -21.93 13.05 10.35
C LYS A 3 -21.73 14.53 10.00
N GLU A 4 -22.80 15.30 9.94
CA GLU A 4 -22.72 16.73 9.62
C GLU A 4 -22.17 17.55 10.80
N VAL A 5 -22.49 17.14 12.04
CA VAL A 5 -21.90 17.76 13.22
C VAL A 5 -20.39 17.50 13.28
N PHE A 6 -19.98 16.27 13.05
CA PHE A 6 -18.55 15.92 12.97
C PHE A 6 -17.80 16.71 11.89
N LYS A 7 -18.36 16.74 10.68
CA LYS A 7 -17.77 17.48 9.55
C LYS A 7 -17.58 18.96 9.89
N ARG A 8 -18.60 19.60 10.47
CA ARG A 8 -18.52 21.00 10.88
C ARG A 8 -17.44 21.21 11.95
N GLN A 9 -17.39 20.37 12.97
CA GLN A 9 -16.39 20.48 14.04
C GLN A 9 -14.97 20.32 13.49
N LEU A 10 -14.75 19.35 12.62
CA LEU A 10 -13.43 19.14 11.99
C LEU A 10 -13.06 20.32 11.08
N GLN A 11 -14.02 20.87 10.28
CA GLN A 11 -13.78 22.07 9.46
C GLN A 11 -13.41 23.27 10.32
N ASP A 12 -14.07 23.46 11.47
CA ASP A 12 -13.76 24.55 12.40
C ASP A 12 -12.35 24.40 13.00
N LEU A 13 -11.90 23.18 13.25
CA LEU A 13 -10.52 22.90 13.67
C LEU A 13 -9.53 23.24 12.54
N LEU A 14 -9.76 22.76 11.33
CA LEU A 14 -8.92 23.02 10.17
C LEU A 14 -8.78 24.52 9.87
N ASN A 15 -9.86 25.29 10.05
CA ASN A 15 -9.85 26.74 9.84
C ASN A 15 -9.03 27.51 10.88
N ARG A 16 -8.84 26.93 12.08
CA ARG A 16 -8.09 27.56 13.18
C ARG A 16 -6.64 27.09 13.27
N CYS A 17 -6.33 25.91 12.76
CA CYS A 17 -4.98 25.37 12.78
C CYS A 17 -4.16 25.98 11.63
N PRO A 18 -2.97 26.54 11.89
CA PRO A 18 -2.06 27.01 10.83
C PRO A 18 -1.49 25.86 10.00
N GLU A 19 -1.33 24.70 10.62
CA GLU A 19 -0.75 23.50 10.02
C GLU A 19 -1.34 22.22 10.62
N ILE A 20 -1.32 21.15 9.87
CA ILE A 20 -1.69 19.79 10.31
C ILE A 20 -0.58 18.81 9.98
N VAL A 21 -0.46 17.77 10.79
CA VAL A 21 0.50 16.69 10.60
C VAL A 21 -0.24 15.40 10.32
N CYS A 22 0.15 14.73 9.25
CA CYS A 22 -0.38 13.43 8.84
C CYS A 22 0.76 12.42 8.70
N HIS A 23 0.39 11.16 8.58
CA HIS A 23 1.27 10.11 8.08
C HIS A 23 0.60 9.44 6.89
N ASN A 24 1.08 9.68 5.67
CA ASN A 24 0.42 9.41 4.41
C ASN A 24 -0.75 10.38 4.14
N ALA A 25 -0.44 11.67 4.18
CA ALA A 25 -1.42 12.76 4.01
C ALA A 25 -2.27 12.65 2.75
N MET A 26 -1.76 11.98 1.71
CA MET A 26 -2.53 11.69 0.49
C MET A 26 -3.81 10.89 0.78
N TYR A 27 -3.82 10.09 1.85
CA TYR A 27 -5.00 9.37 2.30
C TYR A 27 -5.95 10.29 3.08
N ASP A 28 -5.47 10.91 4.16
CA ASP A 28 -6.33 11.70 5.07
C ASP A 28 -6.88 12.95 4.40
N VAL A 29 -6.02 13.73 3.74
CA VAL A 29 -6.41 14.93 3.00
C VAL A 29 -7.31 14.58 1.83
N GLY A 30 -7.06 13.47 1.14
CA GLY A 30 -7.92 12.96 0.08
C GLY A 30 -9.35 12.71 0.57
N TRP A 31 -9.50 12.04 1.71
CA TRP A 31 -10.81 11.79 2.32
C TRP A 31 -11.49 13.07 2.82
N MET A 32 -10.74 13.98 3.44
CA MET A 32 -11.29 15.28 3.86
C MET A 32 -11.83 16.08 2.65
N LYS A 33 -11.07 16.14 1.54
CA LYS A 33 -11.53 16.75 0.29
C LYS A 33 -12.74 16.05 -0.30
N GLN A 34 -12.77 14.70 -0.29
CA GLN A 34 -13.93 13.91 -0.74
C GLN A 34 -15.19 14.22 0.07
N MET A 35 -15.05 14.50 1.36
CA MET A 35 -16.15 14.95 2.21
C MET A 35 -16.53 16.44 1.99
N GLY A 36 -15.85 17.12 1.07
CA GLY A 36 -16.09 18.54 0.77
C GLY A 36 -15.55 19.50 1.82
N MET A 37 -14.49 19.12 2.53
CA MET A 37 -13.78 20.02 3.45
C MET A 37 -12.78 20.90 2.70
N ASP A 38 -12.66 22.14 3.17
CA ASP A 38 -11.68 23.11 2.65
C ASP A 38 -10.44 23.10 3.56
N ILE A 39 -9.29 22.74 2.99
CA ILE A 39 -8.03 22.61 3.71
C ILE A 39 -7.10 23.73 3.26
N LYS A 40 -7.01 24.79 4.07
CA LYS A 40 -6.18 25.99 3.83
C LYS A 40 -4.87 25.98 4.64
N CYS A 41 -4.84 25.16 5.69
CA CYS A 41 -3.67 25.02 6.52
C CYS A 41 -2.53 24.29 5.78
N LYS A 42 -1.31 24.53 6.23
CA LYS A 42 -0.15 23.76 5.73
C LYS A 42 -0.28 22.30 6.15
N VAL A 43 0.01 21.39 5.24
CA VAL A 43 -0.03 19.94 5.50
C VAL A 43 1.39 19.41 5.54
N TRP A 44 1.75 18.79 6.65
CA TRP A 44 2.99 18.05 6.82
C TRP A 44 2.70 16.55 6.75
N ASP A 45 3.62 15.80 6.13
CA ASP A 45 3.51 14.36 5.99
C ASP A 45 4.79 13.67 6.47
N THR A 46 4.73 13.02 7.61
CA THR A 46 5.89 12.30 8.17
C THR A 46 6.34 11.13 7.29
N MET A 47 5.48 10.61 6.42
CA MET A 47 5.85 9.60 5.44
C MET A 47 6.67 10.18 4.27
N LEU A 48 6.51 11.47 3.95
CA LEU A 48 7.38 12.20 3.00
C LEU A 48 8.68 12.67 3.65
N MET A 49 8.64 13.04 4.93
CA MET A 49 9.84 13.49 5.66
C MET A 49 10.86 12.37 5.85
N ALA A 50 10.39 11.16 6.11
CA ALA A 50 11.26 10.02 6.42
C ALA A 50 12.27 9.67 5.30
N PRO A 51 11.91 9.57 4.01
CA PRO A 51 12.89 9.33 2.93
C PRO A 51 13.83 10.50 2.66
N ILE A 52 13.49 11.73 3.07
CA ILE A 52 14.42 12.87 3.01
C ILE A 52 15.57 12.68 4.01
N LEU A 53 15.29 12.07 5.16
CA LEU A 53 16.28 11.76 6.19
C LEU A 53 17.06 10.48 5.90
N ASP A 54 16.43 9.48 5.34
CA ASP A 54 17.05 8.18 5.01
C ASP A 54 16.32 7.51 3.83
N GLU A 55 16.87 7.71 2.63
CA GLU A 55 16.34 7.13 1.39
C GLU A 55 16.61 5.64 1.25
N ASN A 56 17.50 5.07 2.07
CA ASN A 56 17.88 3.66 1.99
C ASN A 56 16.94 2.73 2.78
N ARG A 57 15.97 3.29 3.48
CA ARG A 57 14.99 2.49 4.21
C ARG A 57 14.09 1.70 3.28
N MET A 58 13.83 0.45 3.65
CA MET A 58 12.90 -0.41 2.90
C MET A 58 11.43 -0.17 3.25
N ARG A 59 11.14 0.48 4.38
CA ARG A 59 9.78 0.68 4.89
C ARG A 59 9.64 2.02 5.60
N TYR A 60 8.55 2.71 5.29
CA TYR A 60 8.18 4.00 5.84
C TYR A 60 6.81 3.96 6.53
N SER A 61 6.37 2.78 7.05
CA SER A 61 5.12 2.69 7.79
C SER A 61 5.24 3.42 9.14
N LEU A 62 4.12 3.96 9.62
CA LEU A 62 4.07 4.64 10.91
C LEU A 62 4.63 3.76 12.06
N ASN A 63 4.32 2.47 12.05
CA ASN A 63 4.80 1.54 13.07
C ASN A 63 6.32 1.32 13.00
N ASP A 64 6.89 1.16 11.81
CA ASP A 64 8.34 0.99 11.64
C ASP A 64 9.09 2.26 12.04
N LEU A 65 8.59 3.44 11.64
CA LEU A 65 9.20 4.73 11.99
C LEU A 65 9.08 5.03 13.49
N ALA A 66 7.90 4.80 14.10
CA ALA A 66 7.71 5.00 15.54
C ALA A 66 8.64 4.09 16.35
N LYS A 67 8.79 2.83 15.96
CA LYS A 67 9.72 1.89 16.60
C LYS A 67 11.16 2.39 16.53
N ASP A 68 11.62 2.85 15.37
CA ASP A 68 13.03 3.17 15.13
C ASP A 68 13.43 4.55 15.67
N TYR A 69 12.54 5.55 15.56
CA TYR A 69 12.84 6.93 15.96
C TYR A 69 12.32 7.31 17.35
N LEU A 70 11.25 6.65 17.84
CA LEU A 70 10.65 6.93 19.13
C LEU A 70 10.86 5.81 20.16
N GLY A 71 11.24 4.59 19.73
CA GLY A 71 11.26 3.40 20.59
C GLY A 71 9.86 2.90 20.95
N GLU A 72 8.81 3.45 20.33
CA GLU A 72 7.41 3.14 20.62
C GLU A 72 6.85 2.15 19.60
N LYS A 73 5.89 1.31 20.07
CA LYS A 73 5.13 0.39 19.20
C LYS A 73 3.65 0.69 19.31
N LYS A 74 2.96 0.60 18.19
CA LYS A 74 1.50 0.66 18.17
C LYS A 74 0.91 -0.51 18.95
N SER A 75 -0.07 -0.22 19.78
CA SER A 75 -0.89 -1.24 20.44
C SER A 75 -2.12 -1.54 19.58
N GLU A 76 -2.05 -2.63 18.83
CA GLU A 76 -3.18 -3.09 18.01
C GLU A 76 -4.00 -4.20 18.70
N THR A 77 -3.65 -4.56 19.94
CA THR A 77 -4.23 -5.71 20.64
C THR A 77 -5.74 -5.59 20.79
N LEU A 78 -6.24 -4.44 21.23
CA LEU A 78 -7.67 -4.21 21.43
C LEU A 78 -8.44 -4.28 20.10
N LEU A 79 -7.87 -3.73 19.03
CA LEU A 79 -8.45 -3.77 17.67
C LEU A 79 -8.57 -5.21 17.16
N TYR A 80 -7.49 -6.00 17.28
CA TYR A 80 -7.50 -7.40 16.82
C TYR A 80 -8.41 -8.30 17.67
N GLN A 81 -8.51 -8.06 18.98
CA GLN A 81 -9.45 -8.78 19.83
C GLN A 81 -10.88 -8.49 19.42
N ALA A 82 -11.25 -7.22 19.26
CA ALA A 82 -12.57 -6.83 18.79
C ALA A 82 -12.89 -7.42 17.41
N ALA A 83 -11.95 -7.35 16.45
CA ALA A 83 -12.14 -7.92 15.13
C ALA A 83 -12.43 -9.43 15.17
N LYS A 84 -11.71 -10.16 16.03
CA LYS A 84 -11.94 -11.60 16.24
C LYS A 84 -13.32 -11.89 16.83
N GLU A 85 -13.74 -11.11 17.84
CA GLU A 85 -15.07 -11.26 18.47
C GLU A 85 -16.21 -10.96 17.49
N TRP A 86 -16.02 -9.99 16.60
CA TRP A 86 -16.99 -9.57 15.59
C TRP A 86 -16.92 -10.38 14.30
N GLY A 87 -15.95 -11.29 14.17
CA GLY A 87 -15.79 -12.13 12.98
C GLY A 87 -15.45 -11.35 11.70
N VAL A 88 -14.66 -10.26 11.83
CA VAL A 88 -14.27 -9.38 10.73
C VAL A 88 -12.75 -9.25 10.63
N ASP A 89 -12.25 -8.80 9.48
CA ASP A 89 -10.84 -8.47 9.32
C ASP A 89 -10.51 -7.13 10.00
N ALA A 90 -9.48 -7.12 10.86
CA ALA A 90 -9.12 -5.96 11.67
C ALA A 90 -8.74 -4.71 10.85
N LYS A 91 -8.22 -4.88 9.63
CA LYS A 91 -7.76 -3.77 8.77
C LYS A 91 -8.73 -3.48 7.63
N ASN A 92 -9.21 -4.50 6.94
CA ASN A 92 -10.10 -4.33 5.79
C ASN A 92 -11.54 -3.99 6.20
N ASP A 93 -11.97 -4.49 7.36
CA ASP A 93 -13.33 -4.31 7.89
C ASP A 93 -13.40 -3.43 9.15
N MET A 94 -12.36 -2.65 9.45
CA MET A 94 -12.29 -1.78 10.63
C MET A 94 -13.51 -0.87 10.77
N TRP A 95 -14.06 -0.42 9.66
CA TRP A 95 -15.26 0.44 9.61
C TRP A 95 -16.53 -0.22 10.18
N ARG A 96 -16.53 -1.55 10.35
CA ARG A 96 -17.64 -2.32 10.95
C ARG A 96 -17.52 -2.44 12.47
N LEU A 97 -16.37 -2.09 13.04
CA LEU A 97 -16.14 -2.16 14.47
C LEU A 97 -16.69 -0.93 15.19
N PRO A 98 -17.19 -1.07 16.44
CA PRO A 98 -17.61 0.06 17.25
C PRO A 98 -16.46 1.06 17.48
N PRO A 99 -16.76 2.38 17.52
CA PRO A 99 -15.74 3.43 17.70
C PRO A 99 -14.87 3.26 18.95
N MET A 100 -15.39 2.67 20.00
CA MET A 100 -14.66 2.43 21.24
C MET A 100 -13.43 1.52 21.10
N TYR A 101 -13.38 0.70 20.05
CA TYR A 101 -12.23 -0.15 19.73
C TYR A 101 -11.28 0.49 18.69
N VAL A 102 -11.86 1.28 17.78
CA VAL A 102 -11.10 1.94 16.71
C VAL A 102 -10.52 3.28 17.18
N GLY A 103 -11.22 3.98 18.10
CA GLY A 103 -10.83 5.29 18.60
C GLY A 103 -9.41 5.31 19.19
N PRO A 104 -9.09 4.49 20.19
CA PRO A 104 -7.75 4.44 20.79
C PRO A 104 -6.64 4.13 19.78
N TYR A 105 -6.94 3.30 18.76
CA TYR A 105 -6.02 3.02 17.68
C TYR A 105 -5.75 4.27 16.82
N ALA A 106 -6.80 5.00 16.43
CA ALA A 106 -6.70 6.21 15.64
C ALA A 106 -6.04 7.37 16.40
N GLU A 107 -6.33 7.50 17.69
CA GLU A 107 -5.69 8.49 18.58
C GLU A 107 -4.19 8.24 18.69
N GLN A 108 -3.79 6.99 18.88
CA GLN A 108 -2.38 6.62 18.94
C GLN A 108 -1.65 6.90 17.61
N ASP A 109 -2.30 6.65 16.48
CA ASP A 109 -1.72 6.94 15.16
C ASP A 109 -1.46 8.45 14.99
N ALA A 110 -2.40 9.29 15.40
CA ALA A 110 -2.24 10.75 15.35
C ALA A 110 -1.13 11.24 16.30
N GLU A 111 -1.08 10.69 17.51
CA GLU A 111 -0.03 11.03 18.49
C GLU A 111 1.37 10.64 18.00
N LEU A 112 1.53 9.44 17.44
CA LEU A 112 2.80 8.97 16.90
C LEU A 112 3.23 9.80 15.69
N ALA A 113 2.30 10.19 14.81
CA ALA A 113 2.60 11.05 13.67
C ALA A 113 3.13 12.42 14.14
N LEU A 114 2.52 13.00 15.16
CA LEU A 114 2.97 14.28 15.72
C LEU A 114 4.35 14.17 16.40
N LYS A 115 4.58 13.13 17.19
CA LYS A 115 5.90 12.87 17.81
C LYS A 115 7.01 12.68 16.75
N LEU A 116 6.72 11.95 15.69
CA LEU A 116 7.65 11.77 14.57
C LEU A 116 7.95 13.10 13.85
N PHE A 117 6.92 13.92 13.66
CA PHE A 117 7.11 15.24 13.07
C PHE A 117 8.12 16.08 13.86
N ASP A 118 7.99 16.12 15.18
CA ASP A 118 8.91 16.87 16.04
C ASP A 118 10.36 16.36 15.96
N VAL A 119 10.54 15.04 15.87
CA VAL A 119 11.87 14.44 15.70
C VAL A 119 12.41 14.76 14.31
N PHE A 120 11.62 14.53 13.28
CA PHE A 120 12.05 14.74 11.88
C PHE A 120 12.36 16.19 11.57
N MET A 121 11.60 17.15 12.09
CA MET A 121 11.90 18.56 11.89
C MET A 121 13.25 18.96 12.49
N ARG A 122 13.61 18.42 13.65
CA ARG A 122 14.93 18.65 14.26
C ARG A 122 16.05 18.07 13.41
N GLU A 123 15.88 16.84 12.93
CA GLU A 123 16.88 16.17 12.07
C GLU A 123 17.02 16.88 10.71
N ILE A 124 15.92 17.24 10.07
CA ILE A 124 15.88 17.97 8.80
C ILE A 124 16.60 19.32 8.92
N TYR A 125 16.34 20.04 10.01
CA TYR A 125 17.01 21.31 10.29
C TYR A 125 18.50 21.09 10.56
N GLY A 126 18.87 20.10 11.37
CA GLY A 126 20.26 19.77 11.71
C GLY A 126 21.11 19.35 10.51
N GLN A 127 20.50 18.79 9.47
CA GLN A 127 21.15 18.31 8.24
C GLN A 127 21.01 19.28 7.06
N ASP A 128 20.48 20.49 7.27
CA ASP A 128 20.25 21.52 6.24
C ASP A 128 19.35 21.05 5.07
N LEU A 129 18.35 20.19 5.39
CA LEU A 129 17.40 19.61 4.43
C LEU A 129 16.07 20.38 4.35
N THR A 130 15.99 21.57 4.97
CA THR A 130 14.74 22.34 5.06
C THR A 130 14.19 22.70 3.70
N SER A 131 15.03 23.10 2.75
CA SER A 131 14.61 23.53 1.41
C SER A 131 13.95 22.39 0.61
N ILE A 132 14.51 21.20 0.67
CA ILE A 132 13.94 20.03 -0.01
C ILE A 132 12.65 19.57 0.68
N ASN A 133 12.61 19.57 2.01
CA ASN A 133 11.40 19.24 2.76
C ASN A 133 10.24 20.20 2.42
N GLU A 134 10.49 21.50 2.33
CA GLU A 134 9.51 22.50 1.92
C GLU A 134 9.04 22.26 0.47
N LEU A 135 9.97 21.92 -0.43
CA LEU A 135 9.62 21.64 -1.83
C LEU A 135 8.66 20.45 -1.93
N GLU A 136 8.98 19.33 -1.29
CA GLU A 136 8.15 18.11 -1.30
C GLU A 136 6.75 18.37 -0.76
N HIS A 137 6.65 19.11 0.36
CA HIS A 137 5.34 19.46 0.93
C HIS A 137 4.55 20.50 0.12
N ARG A 138 5.21 21.32 -0.70
CA ARG A 138 4.53 22.19 -1.68
C ARG A 138 4.01 21.41 -2.89
N VAL A 139 4.64 20.32 -3.27
CA VAL A 139 4.19 19.44 -4.35
C VAL A 139 3.02 18.54 -3.89
N LEU A 140 2.97 18.16 -2.62
CA LEU A 140 1.97 17.26 -2.08
C LEU A 140 0.51 17.64 -2.41
N PRO A 141 0.04 18.89 -2.24
CA PRO A 141 -1.33 19.26 -2.63
C PRO A 141 -1.63 19.04 -4.11
N VAL A 142 -0.66 19.28 -4.99
CA VAL A 142 -0.80 19.03 -6.44
C VAL A 142 -0.99 17.55 -6.72
N LEU A 143 -0.20 16.68 -6.07
CA LEU A 143 -0.32 15.23 -6.22
C LEU A 143 -1.66 14.71 -5.68
N ILE A 144 -2.15 15.29 -4.58
CA ILE A 144 -3.48 14.98 -4.05
C ILE A 144 -4.56 15.35 -5.06
N ASP A 145 -4.49 16.55 -5.64
CA ASP A 145 -5.46 17.02 -6.64
C ASP A 145 -5.40 16.17 -7.91
N MET A 146 -4.22 15.79 -8.38
CA MET A 146 -4.06 14.84 -9.48
C MET A 146 -4.72 13.49 -9.19
N LYS A 147 -4.52 12.95 -7.99
CA LYS A 147 -5.15 11.69 -7.55
C LYS A 147 -6.67 11.82 -7.50
N MET A 148 -7.20 12.94 -6.99
CA MET A 148 -8.63 13.19 -6.90
C MET A 148 -9.27 13.37 -8.28
N HIS A 149 -8.57 14.01 -9.21
CA HIS A 149 -9.01 14.13 -10.60
C HIS A 149 -9.05 12.79 -11.31
N GLY A 150 -8.07 11.92 -11.00
CA GLY A 150 -7.93 10.59 -11.59
C GLY A 150 -7.47 10.62 -13.05
N VAL A 151 -7.54 9.46 -13.68
CA VAL A 151 -7.21 9.26 -15.11
C VAL A 151 -8.40 8.63 -15.80
N ARG A 152 -8.74 9.17 -16.98
CA ARG A 152 -9.79 8.58 -17.81
C ARG A 152 -9.31 7.22 -18.35
N VAL A 153 -10.10 6.18 -18.11
CA VAL A 153 -9.88 4.84 -18.64
C VAL A 153 -10.97 4.53 -19.66
N ASP A 154 -10.58 4.04 -20.83
CA ASP A 154 -11.50 3.45 -21.78
C ASP A 154 -11.90 2.05 -21.30
N ILE A 155 -13.08 1.97 -20.69
CA ILE A 155 -13.56 0.73 -20.05
C ILE A 155 -13.85 -0.34 -21.09
N ASP A 156 -14.38 0.04 -22.26
CA ASP A 156 -14.72 -0.90 -23.32
C ASP A 156 -13.45 -1.52 -23.92
N GLU A 157 -12.42 -0.72 -24.12
CA GLU A 157 -11.12 -1.19 -24.59
C GLU A 157 -10.42 -2.06 -23.54
N ALA A 158 -10.48 -1.66 -22.26
CA ALA A 158 -9.93 -2.45 -21.16
C ALA A 158 -10.60 -3.84 -21.04
N GLU A 159 -11.94 -3.91 -21.19
CA GLU A 159 -12.66 -5.18 -21.16
C GLU A 159 -12.35 -6.02 -22.41
N ARG A 160 -12.24 -5.43 -23.60
CA ARG A 160 -11.79 -6.14 -24.81
C ARG A 160 -10.41 -6.74 -24.63
N ALA A 161 -9.45 -5.94 -24.17
CA ALA A 161 -8.08 -6.39 -23.90
C ALA A 161 -8.05 -7.54 -22.87
N LYS A 162 -8.87 -7.43 -21.81
CA LYS A 162 -9.02 -8.50 -20.81
C LYS A 162 -9.54 -9.79 -21.43
N GLN A 163 -10.58 -9.73 -22.25
CA GLN A 163 -11.14 -10.91 -22.93
C GLN A 163 -10.15 -11.57 -23.89
N GLU A 164 -9.38 -10.77 -24.62
CA GLU A 164 -8.32 -11.28 -25.48
C GLU A 164 -7.22 -11.98 -24.69
N LEU A 165 -6.77 -11.39 -23.56
CA LEU A 165 -5.77 -11.99 -22.69
C LEU A 165 -6.25 -13.30 -22.09
N LEU A 166 -7.49 -13.36 -21.57
CA LEU A 166 -8.09 -14.58 -21.05
C LEU A 166 -8.20 -15.69 -22.11
N LYS A 167 -8.53 -15.32 -23.35
CA LYS A 167 -8.56 -16.27 -24.47
C LYS A 167 -7.16 -16.79 -24.80
N LYS A 168 -6.15 -15.94 -24.82
CA LYS A 168 -4.74 -16.34 -25.03
C LYS A 168 -4.28 -17.26 -23.90
N GLU A 169 -4.48 -16.87 -22.63
CA GLU A 169 -4.15 -17.70 -21.47
C GLU A 169 -4.79 -19.08 -21.53
N SER A 170 -6.12 -19.13 -21.77
CA SER A 170 -6.83 -20.39 -21.95
C SER A 170 -6.27 -21.24 -23.09
N GLY A 171 -5.87 -20.62 -24.20
CA GLY A 171 -5.22 -21.27 -25.32
C GLY A 171 -3.89 -21.92 -24.94
N HIS A 172 -3.04 -21.18 -24.23
CA HIS A 172 -1.75 -21.66 -23.74
C HIS A 172 -1.92 -22.81 -22.74
N LEU A 173 -2.82 -22.67 -21.77
CA LEU A 173 -3.11 -23.72 -20.78
C LEU A 173 -3.64 -25.01 -21.44
N LYS A 174 -4.51 -24.89 -22.44
CA LYS A 174 -4.99 -26.05 -23.22
C LYS A 174 -3.86 -26.73 -24.01
N LYS A 175 -2.95 -25.94 -24.61
CA LYS A 175 -1.78 -26.45 -25.30
C LYS A 175 -0.86 -27.20 -24.36
N ILE A 176 -0.52 -26.62 -23.21
CA ILE A 176 0.31 -27.26 -22.18
C ILE A 176 -0.33 -28.59 -21.74
N LYS A 177 -1.62 -28.58 -21.41
CA LYS A 177 -2.35 -29.79 -20.99
C LYS A 177 -2.33 -30.88 -22.07
N ARG A 178 -2.49 -30.50 -23.36
CA ARG A 178 -2.48 -31.44 -24.46
C ARG A 178 -1.12 -32.08 -24.67
N GLU A 179 -0.04 -31.30 -24.54
CA GLU A 179 1.33 -31.75 -24.84
C GLU A 179 2.00 -32.45 -23.65
N THR A 180 1.65 -32.07 -22.40
CA THR A 180 2.26 -32.63 -21.20
C THR A 180 1.35 -33.58 -20.40
N GLY A 181 0.05 -33.58 -20.70
CA GLY A 181 -0.96 -34.28 -19.91
C GLY A 181 -1.31 -33.58 -18.58
N VAL A 182 -0.61 -32.48 -18.23
CA VAL A 182 -0.72 -31.80 -16.94
C VAL A 182 -1.53 -30.51 -17.05
N ALA A 183 -2.53 -30.35 -16.18
CA ALA A 183 -3.18 -29.05 -15.99
C ALA A 183 -2.42 -28.25 -14.95
N ILE A 184 -2.04 -27.03 -15.29
CA ILE A 184 -1.26 -26.14 -14.41
C ILE A 184 -2.05 -24.88 -13.99
N ASN A 185 -1.69 -24.38 -12.82
CA ASN A 185 -1.99 -23.02 -12.38
C ASN A 185 -0.71 -22.19 -12.48
N VAL A 186 -0.70 -21.18 -13.34
CA VAL A 186 0.48 -20.34 -13.60
C VAL A 186 0.90 -19.45 -12.41
N TRP A 187 0.02 -19.31 -11.42
CA TRP A 187 0.26 -18.53 -10.19
C TRP A 187 0.89 -19.36 -9.06
N GLU A 188 1.09 -20.67 -9.29
CA GLU A 188 1.62 -21.58 -8.29
C GLU A 188 2.90 -22.28 -8.78
N ALA A 189 4.05 -21.97 -8.19
CA ALA A 189 5.31 -22.60 -8.55
C ALA A 189 5.27 -24.12 -8.49
N LYS A 190 4.57 -24.73 -7.50
CA LYS A 190 4.34 -26.18 -7.43
C LYS A 190 3.53 -26.73 -8.60
N SER A 191 2.62 -25.94 -9.16
CA SER A 191 1.83 -26.36 -10.32
C SER A 191 2.67 -26.26 -11.61
N ILE A 192 3.45 -25.19 -11.75
CA ILE A 192 4.39 -25.02 -12.87
C ILE A 192 5.43 -26.15 -12.87
N SER A 193 5.99 -26.53 -11.70
CA SER A 193 6.99 -27.60 -11.64
C SER A 193 6.52 -28.92 -12.22
N LYS A 194 5.23 -29.25 -12.10
CA LYS A 194 4.66 -30.48 -12.71
C LYS A 194 4.79 -30.49 -14.23
N MET A 195 4.66 -29.33 -14.88
CA MET A 195 4.87 -29.20 -16.32
C MET A 195 6.35 -29.42 -16.67
N PHE A 196 7.27 -28.81 -15.90
CA PHE A 196 8.70 -28.97 -16.11
C PHE A 196 9.15 -30.42 -15.89
N ASP A 197 8.62 -31.08 -14.86
CA ASP A 197 8.87 -32.50 -14.59
C ASP A 197 8.37 -33.39 -15.75
N ALA A 198 7.16 -33.10 -16.29
CA ALA A 198 6.60 -33.83 -17.42
C ALA A 198 7.41 -33.64 -18.73
N LEU A 199 8.07 -32.50 -18.88
CA LEU A 199 8.93 -32.21 -20.03
C LEU A 199 10.39 -32.66 -19.81
N GLY A 200 10.75 -33.13 -18.61
CA GLY A 200 12.12 -33.47 -18.27
C GLY A 200 13.07 -32.27 -18.21
N ILE A 201 12.53 -31.07 -17.99
CA ILE A 201 13.29 -29.82 -17.97
C ILE A 201 13.72 -29.49 -16.52
N PRO A 202 15.03 -29.33 -16.25
CA PRO A 202 15.50 -28.95 -14.93
C PRO A 202 15.15 -27.51 -14.59
N TYR A 203 14.89 -27.25 -13.31
CA TYR A 203 14.58 -25.91 -12.77
C TYR A 203 15.24 -25.70 -11.40
N ALA A 204 15.44 -24.42 -11.05
CA ALA A 204 16.04 -24.05 -9.77
C ALA A 204 15.09 -24.30 -8.60
N ARG A 205 15.71 -24.53 -7.43
CA ARG A 205 14.99 -24.63 -6.14
C ARG A 205 15.53 -23.62 -5.15
N THR A 206 14.71 -23.22 -4.20
CA THR A 206 15.12 -22.30 -3.13
C THR A 206 16.05 -23.05 -2.16
N GLU A 207 17.11 -22.40 -1.71
CA GLU A 207 18.11 -22.99 -0.80
C GLU A 207 17.52 -23.37 0.56
N LEU A 208 16.62 -22.52 1.10
CA LEU A 208 16.07 -22.72 2.44
C LEU A 208 14.99 -23.82 2.52
N THR A 209 14.14 -23.92 1.50
CA THR A 209 12.94 -24.78 1.56
C THR A 209 12.89 -25.86 0.51
N GLY A 210 13.82 -25.86 -0.46
CA GLY A 210 13.78 -26.77 -1.62
C GLY A 210 12.60 -26.57 -2.56
N ALA A 211 11.80 -25.49 -2.37
CA ALA A 211 10.64 -25.22 -3.19
C ALA A 211 11.03 -24.84 -4.63
N PRO A 212 10.21 -25.17 -5.66
CA PRO A 212 10.46 -24.76 -7.03
C PRO A 212 10.59 -23.24 -7.14
N LYS A 213 11.59 -22.77 -7.90
CA LYS A 213 11.86 -21.35 -8.14
C LYS A 213 11.80 -21.06 -9.63
N PHE A 214 10.85 -20.21 -10.03
CA PHE A 214 10.70 -19.71 -11.39
C PHE A 214 10.74 -18.20 -11.37
N ASP A 215 11.81 -17.60 -11.82
CA ASP A 215 11.90 -16.15 -11.99
C ASP A 215 11.58 -15.73 -13.43
N LYS A 216 11.26 -14.46 -13.57
CA LYS A 216 10.86 -13.88 -14.87
C LYS A 216 11.96 -13.99 -15.93
N SER A 217 13.23 -13.90 -15.51
CA SER A 217 14.36 -14.01 -16.42
C SER A 217 14.46 -15.43 -16.97
N PHE A 218 14.44 -16.43 -16.08
CA PHE A 218 14.47 -17.84 -16.46
C PHE A 218 13.36 -18.20 -17.45
N LEU A 219 12.11 -17.82 -17.14
CA LEU A 219 10.96 -18.14 -17.99
C LEU A 219 11.03 -17.45 -19.37
N ARG A 220 11.53 -16.21 -19.43
CA ARG A 220 11.64 -15.45 -20.68
C ARG A 220 12.76 -15.92 -21.61
N THR A 221 13.86 -16.38 -21.04
CA THR A 221 15.04 -16.78 -21.83
C THR A 221 15.06 -18.26 -22.16
N HIS A 222 14.09 -19.02 -21.64
CA HIS A 222 14.04 -20.46 -21.85
C HIS A 222 13.68 -20.80 -23.30
N GLU A 223 14.43 -21.69 -23.95
CA GLU A 223 14.26 -22.00 -25.38
C GLU A 223 13.04 -22.87 -25.69
N HIS A 224 12.48 -23.57 -24.70
CA HIS A 224 11.36 -24.48 -24.92
C HIS A 224 10.05 -23.74 -25.23
N PRO A 225 9.34 -24.01 -26.36
CA PRO A 225 8.16 -23.26 -26.79
C PRO A 225 6.99 -23.24 -25.80
N LEU A 226 6.83 -24.29 -24.96
CA LEU A 226 5.79 -24.32 -23.93
C LEU A 226 6.14 -23.50 -22.68
N VAL A 227 7.39 -23.18 -22.49
CA VAL A 227 7.83 -22.30 -21.37
C VAL A 227 7.70 -20.84 -21.74
N GLN A 228 7.86 -20.52 -23.04
CA GLN A 228 7.65 -19.16 -23.58
C GLN A 228 6.19 -18.84 -23.85
N SER A 229 5.30 -19.82 -23.87
CA SER A 229 3.88 -19.63 -24.12
C SER A 229 3.15 -19.18 -22.85
#